data_156227febe266b509a71eecebdbfa3d2
#
_entry.id   156227febe266b509a71eecebdbfa3d2
#
_cell.length_a   1.000
_cell.length_b   1.000
_cell.length_c   1.000
_cell.angle_alpha   90.00
_cell.angle_beta   90.00
_cell.angle_gamma   90.00
#
_symmetry.space_group_name_H-M   'P 1'
#
loop_
_entity.id
_entity.type
_entity.pdbx_description
1 polymer ?
#
loop_
_entity_poly.entity_id
_entity_poly.type
_entity_poly.pdbx_seq_one_letter_code
_entity_poly.pdbx_strand_id
1 'polypeptide(L)'
;EVGGEPVRPLAVAHPVRRDQNGGARRNPGSVRLAGHRGEDDTLYCGVEPAALFKSTDAGETWALVQGLYDHPHRSQWMPGGGGLCLHTILPDPSNPQRLFIAISTGGVYRTDDGGDNWQPRNQGVRAQFLPPDQRFPEWGQCVHKIVSHPANPQRIFLQNHWGLYRSDDGGDSWNDVANGVPSDFGFAMEVDPNDAKNVYIVPLESDEFRCTPEGKMRVYRTQDDGKSWEALTNGLPQENALETVLRDGMSADHLKPTGIYFGTRNGKLFGSRNGGDSWSPIMGSLPPVVCVKTAVAQ
;
A
#
# COMPACT_ATOMS: atom_id res chain seq x y z
N GLU A 1 35.31 -11.77 19.08
CA GLU A 1 34.59 -12.67 18.17
C GLU A 1 33.20 -12.91 18.72
N VAL A 2 32.17 -12.24 18.16
CA VAL A 2 30.78 -12.51 18.43
C VAL A 2 30.18 -12.99 17.10
N GLY A 3 29.97 -14.29 17.00
CA GLY A 3 29.37 -14.95 15.85
C GLY A 3 27.90 -14.56 15.73
N GLY A 4 27.58 -13.70 14.79
CA GLY A 4 26.21 -13.46 14.35
C GLY A 4 25.81 -14.54 13.34
N GLU A 5 24.77 -15.30 13.62
CA GLU A 5 24.17 -16.19 12.62
C GLU A 5 23.59 -15.38 11.44
N PRO A 6 23.73 -15.89 10.20
CA PRO A 6 23.19 -15.17 9.05
C PRO A 6 21.67 -15.22 9.04
N VAL A 7 21.06 -14.04 8.99
CA VAL A 7 19.61 -13.89 8.76
C VAL A 7 19.27 -14.56 7.43
N ARG A 8 18.49 -15.63 7.47
CA ARG A 8 17.99 -16.32 6.28
C ARG A 8 16.98 -15.42 5.57
N PRO A 9 17.11 -15.15 4.26
CA PRO A 9 16.10 -14.43 3.52
C PRO A 9 14.82 -15.28 3.44
N LEU A 10 13.67 -14.70 3.83
CA LEU A 10 12.36 -15.30 3.56
C LEU A 10 12.12 -15.28 2.05
N ALA A 11 12.44 -16.40 1.39
CA ALA A 11 12.07 -16.63 0.00
C ALA A 11 10.58 -16.98 -0.05
N VAL A 12 9.74 -16.06 -0.47
CA VAL A 12 8.37 -16.37 -0.87
C VAL A 12 8.43 -16.99 -2.26
N ALA A 13 8.55 -18.31 -2.31
CA ALA A 13 8.43 -19.05 -3.56
C ALA A 13 6.95 -19.24 -3.90
N HIS A 14 6.50 -18.66 -5.01
CA HIS A 14 5.20 -18.98 -5.60
C HIS A 14 5.37 -20.10 -6.63
N PRO A 15 4.83 -21.30 -6.42
CA PRO A 15 4.75 -22.29 -7.48
C PRO A 15 3.58 -21.94 -8.41
N VAL A 16 3.88 -21.48 -9.61
CA VAL A 16 2.90 -21.42 -10.70
C VAL A 16 2.63 -22.85 -11.17
N ARG A 17 1.55 -23.47 -10.74
CA ARG A 17 1.04 -24.69 -11.36
C ARG A 17 0.00 -24.33 -12.42
N ARG A 18 0.22 -24.73 -13.67
CA ARG A 18 -0.79 -24.72 -14.74
C ARG A 18 -1.65 -25.99 -14.59
N ASP A 19 -2.98 -25.84 -14.63
CA ASP A 19 -3.82 -27.00 -14.84
C ASP A 19 -4.02 -27.25 -16.33
N GLN A 20 -4.32 -28.50 -16.71
CA GLN A 20 -4.38 -28.94 -18.09
C GLN A 20 -5.70 -28.60 -18.80
N ASN A 21 -6.62 -27.84 -18.17
CA ASN A 21 -7.99 -27.66 -18.68
C ASN A 21 -8.38 -26.21 -18.99
N GLY A 22 -7.46 -25.28 -19.27
CA GLY A 22 -7.75 -23.97 -19.87
C GLY A 22 -8.71 -23.05 -19.09
N GLY A 23 -9.08 -23.36 -17.87
CA GLY A 23 -9.92 -22.53 -17.01
C GLY A 23 -9.15 -21.29 -16.52
N ALA A 24 -9.78 -20.12 -16.55
CA ALA A 24 -9.24 -18.89 -15.97
C ALA A 24 -8.89 -19.14 -14.49
N ARG A 25 -7.60 -19.27 -14.19
CA ARG A 25 -7.14 -19.46 -12.81
C ARG A 25 -7.37 -18.17 -12.04
N ARG A 26 -8.07 -18.28 -10.91
CA ARG A 26 -7.97 -17.29 -9.84
C ARG A 26 -6.51 -17.22 -9.46
N ASN A 27 -5.91 -16.02 -9.47
CA ASN A 27 -4.57 -15.80 -8.93
C ASN A 27 -4.53 -16.43 -7.53
N PRO A 28 -3.47 -17.18 -7.17
CA PRO A 28 -3.30 -17.57 -5.78
C PRO A 28 -3.28 -16.29 -4.96
N GLY A 29 -4.10 -16.25 -3.90
CA GLY A 29 -4.38 -15.06 -3.14
C GLY A 29 -3.12 -14.28 -2.78
N SER A 30 -3.17 -12.96 -2.93
CA SER A 30 -2.06 -12.11 -2.52
C SER A 30 -1.88 -12.22 -1.01
N VAL A 31 -0.65 -12.49 -0.58
CA VAL A 31 -0.28 -12.56 0.84
C VAL A 31 0.49 -11.29 1.19
N ARG A 32 0.08 -10.63 2.26
CA ARG A 32 0.77 -9.46 2.81
C ARG A 32 1.29 -9.77 4.19
N LEU A 33 2.57 -9.56 4.41
CA LEU A 33 3.21 -9.69 5.73
C LEU A 33 3.54 -8.33 6.30
N ALA A 34 3.29 -8.12 7.60
CA ALA A 34 3.73 -6.98 8.37
C ALA A 34 4.17 -7.45 9.76
N GLY A 35 5.31 -6.92 10.25
CA GLY A 35 5.78 -7.13 11.61
C GLY A 35 5.45 -5.93 12.50
N HIS A 36 5.33 -6.15 13.80
CA HIS A 36 5.23 -5.07 14.78
C HIS A 36 6.65 -4.63 15.18
N ARG A 37 6.95 -3.33 15.07
CA ARG A 37 8.25 -2.81 15.54
C ARG A 37 8.32 -2.88 17.07
N GLY A 38 9.29 -3.65 17.59
CA GLY A 38 9.52 -3.80 19.03
C GLY A 38 8.98 -5.09 19.66
N GLU A 39 8.23 -5.90 18.88
CA GLU A 39 7.88 -7.29 19.22
C GLU A 39 8.38 -8.16 18.06
N ASP A 40 9.62 -8.64 18.16
CA ASP A 40 10.34 -9.30 17.04
C ASP A 40 9.63 -10.55 16.51
N ASP A 41 8.79 -11.21 17.34
CA ASP A 41 8.12 -12.46 17.01
C ASP A 41 6.67 -12.27 16.49
N THR A 42 6.10 -11.05 16.58
CA THR A 42 4.73 -10.80 16.13
C THR A 42 4.67 -10.41 14.66
N LEU A 43 3.97 -11.22 13.88
CA LEU A 43 3.74 -11.02 12.45
C LEU A 43 2.25 -11.06 12.13
N TYR A 44 1.84 -10.29 11.12
CA TYR A 44 0.49 -10.31 10.57
C TYR A 44 0.50 -10.67 9.10
N CYS A 45 -0.49 -11.46 8.67
CA CYS A 45 -0.65 -11.91 7.28
C CYS A 45 -2.05 -11.62 6.78
N GLY A 46 -2.17 -10.72 5.80
CA GLY A 46 -3.41 -10.44 5.08
C GLY A 46 -3.52 -11.28 3.82
N VAL A 47 -4.70 -11.80 3.54
CA VAL A 47 -4.93 -12.74 2.42
C VAL A 47 -6.13 -12.35 1.56
N GLU A 48 -6.34 -13.08 0.48
CA GLU A 48 -7.53 -13.07 -0.37
C GLU A 48 -8.17 -14.48 -0.39
N PRO A 49 -9.48 -14.63 -0.17
CA PRO A 49 -10.45 -13.59 0.25
C PRO A 49 -10.10 -12.97 1.60
N ALA A 50 -10.46 -11.70 1.81
CA ALA A 50 -10.01 -10.90 2.94
C ALA A 50 -10.16 -11.62 4.28
N ALA A 51 -9.01 -11.92 4.89
CA ALA A 51 -8.85 -12.40 6.25
C ALA A 51 -7.48 -11.95 6.77
N LEU A 52 -7.36 -11.87 8.09
CA LEU A 52 -6.13 -11.52 8.77
C LEU A 52 -5.70 -12.70 9.65
N PHE A 53 -4.43 -13.07 9.56
CA PHE A 53 -3.81 -14.04 10.45
C PHE A 53 -2.72 -13.34 11.28
N LYS A 54 -2.52 -13.82 12.51
CA LYS A 54 -1.49 -13.37 13.43
C LYS A 54 -0.61 -14.55 13.82
N SER A 55 0.69 -14.32 13.84
CA SER A 55 1.69 -15.18 14.48
C SER A 55 2.28 -14.44 15.66
N THR A 56 2.68 -15.14 16.71
CA THR A 56 3.40 -14.64 17.88
C THR A 56 4.71 -15.41 18.13
N ASP A 57 5.15 -16.17 17.15
CA ASP A 57 6.31 -17.05 17.19
C ASP A 57 7.17 -16.93 15.91
N ALA A 58 7.35 -15.69 15.43
CA ALA A 58 8.13 -15.37 14.22
C ALA A 58 7.64 -16.09 12.94
N GLY A 59 6.36 -16.49 12.88
CA GLY A 59 5.76 -17.10 11.70
C GLY A 59 5.75 -18.62 11.69
N GLU A 60 6.15 -19.27 12.77
CA GLU A 60 6.11 -20.74 12.89
C GLU A 60 4.65 -21.24 12.90
N THR A 61 3.78 -20.55 13.65
CA THR A 61 2.34 -20.83 13.66
C THR A 61 1.49 -19.59 13.40
N TRP A 62 0.29 -19.78 12.86
CA TRP A 62 -0.62 -18.72 12.49
C TRP A 62 -2.03 -18.99 12.99
N ALA A 63 -2.63 -18.00 13.65
CA ALA A 63 -4.01 -18.02 14.08
C ALA A 63 -4.84 -17.00 13.29
N LEU A 64 -6.07 -17.38 12.95
CA LEU A 64 -7.04 -16.45 12.35
C LEU A 64 -7.45 -15.40 13.37
N VAL A 65 -7.43 -14.12 12.98
CA VAL A 65 -7.96 -13.01 13.78
C VAL A 65 -9.49 -13.05 13.71
N GLN A 66 -10.08 -13.72 14.68
CA GLN A 66 -11.50 -14.07 14.68
C GLN A 66 -12.39 -12.82 14.71
N GLY A 67 -12.03 -11.78 15.48
CA GLY A 67 -12.83 -10.56 15.57
C GLY A 67 -13.02 -9.84 14.22
N LEU A 68 -12.04 -9.91 13.30
CA LEU A 68 -12.22 -9.42 11.95
C LEU A 68 -13.03 -10.39 11.08
N TYR A 69 -12.77 -11.69 11.22
CA TYR A 69 -13.42 -12.71 10.41
C TYR A 69 -14.92 -12.79 10.67
N ASP A 70 -15.35 -12.59 11.90
CA ASP A 70 -16.76 -12.59 12.32
C ASP A 70 -17.39 -11.17 12.29
N HIS A 71 -16.67 -10.16 11.79
CA HIS A 71 -17.21 -8.80 11.73
C HIS A 71 -18.50 -8.75 10.90
N PRO A 72 -19.57 -8.06 11.38
CA PRO A 72 -20.88 -8.04 10.70
C PRO A 72 -20.82 -7.54 9.24
N HIS A 73 -19.91 -6.61 8.93
CA HIS A 73 -19.76 -6.10 7.58
C HIS A 73 -19.14 -7.12 6.61
N ARG A 74 -18.46 -8.16 7.10
CA ARG A 74 -17.73 -9.09 6.25
C ARG A 74 -18.62 -9.79 5.23
N SER A 75 -19.85 -10.14 5.61
CA SER A 75 -20.83 -10.75 4.71
C SER A 75 -21.32 -9.81 3.60
N GLN A 76 -21.03 -8.51 3.74
CA GLN A 76 -21.45 -7.45 2.82
C GLN A 76 -20.29 -6.94 1.95
N TRP A 77 -19.06 -7.36 2.22
CA TRP A 77 -17.93 -7.03 1.36
C TRP A 77 -18.04 -7.79 0.04
N MET A 78 -18.05 -7.04 -1.06
CA MET A 78 -18.15 -7.61 -2.40
C MET A 78 -16.81 -7.48 -3.11
N PRO A 79 -16.33 -8.52 -3.80
CA PRO A 79 -15.08 -8.43 -4.54
C PRO A 79 -15.19 -7.42 -5.68
N GLY A 80 -14.20 -6.54 -5.80
CA GLY A 80 -14.01 -5.70 -6.98
C GLY A 80 -13.27 -6.43 -8.11
N GLY A 81 -12.91 -5.71 -9.18
CA GLY A 81 -12.14 -6.26 -10.29
C GLY A 81 -10.74 -6.80 -9.91
N GLY A 82 -10.20 -6.39 -8.76
CA GLY A 82 -8.94 -6.87 -8.18
C GLY A 82 -9.11 -7.92 -7.08
N GLY A 83 -10.31 -8.46 -6.89
CA GLY A 83 -10.64 -9.39 -5.81
C GLY A 83 -11.00 -8.70 -4.49
N LEU A 84 -11.23 -9.49 -3.45
CA LEU A 84 -11.45 -9.03 -2.08
C LEU A 84 -10.18 -9.33 -1.26
N CYS A 85 -9.22 -8.44 -1.31
CA CYS A 85 -7.90 -8.65 -0.71
C CYS A 85 -7.68 -7.74 0.50
N LEU A 86 -7.24 -8.30 1.63
CA LEU A 86 -6.64 -7.56 2.72
C LEU A 86 -5.17 -7.32 2.37
N HIS A 87 -4.85 -6.11 1.89
CA HIS A 87 -3.58 -5.85 1.22
C HIS A 87 -2.65 -4.88 1.97
N THR A 88 -3.15 -4.13 2.95
CA THR A 88 -2.30 -3.24 3.74
C THR A 88 -2.57 -3.47 5.22
N ILE A 89 -1.50 -3.57 5.99
CA ILE A 89 -1.50 -3.76 7.43
C ILE A 89 -0.53 -2.74 7.99
N LEU A 90 -1.00 -1.85 8.88
CA LEU A 90 -0.22 -0.83 9.56
C LEU A 90 -0.32 -1.01 11.07
N PRO A 91 0.63 -1.68 11.71
CA PRO A 91 0.76 -1.65 13.16
C PRO A 91 1.10 -0.24 13.65
N ASP A 92 0.48 0.20 14.74
CA ASP A 92 0.83 1.47 15.37
C ASP A 92 2.06 1.26 16.27
N PRO A 93 3.21 1.89 15.98
CA PRO A 93 4.43 1.67 16.75
C PRO A 93 4.37 2.24 18.18
N SER A 94 3.39 3.09 18.47
CA SER A 94 3.17 3.68 19.79
C SER A 94 2.14 2.91 20.64
N ASN A 95 1.37 2.01 20.02
CA ASN A 95 0.35 1.23 20.69
C ASN A 95 0.24 -0.18 20.07
N PRO A 96 0.81 -1.21 20.71
CA PRO A 96 0.83 -2.57 20.18
C PRO A 96 -0.57 -3.21 20.05
N GLN A 97 -1.59 -2.65 20.69
CA GLN A 97 -2.97 -3.10 20.53
C GLN A 97 -3.67 -2.45 19.34
N ARG A 98 -3.07 -1.39 18.74
CA ARG A 98 -3.66 -0.69 17.60
C ARG A 98 -3.11 -1.20 16.29
N LEU A 99 -4.03 -1.53 15.39
CA LEU A 99 -3.72 -1.99 14.05
C LEU A 99 -4.72 -1.40 13.06
N PHE A 100 -4.22 -0.89 11.93
CA PHE A 100 -5.04 -0.50 10.79
C PHE A 100 -4.89 -1.54 9.69
N ILE A 101 -5.98 -1.84 9.02
CA ILE A 101 -5.97 -2.64 7.80
C ILE A 101 -6.73 -1.94 6.69
N ALA A 102 -6.35 -2.24 5.43
CA ALA A 102 -7.11 -1.83 4.26
C ALA A 102 -7.46 -3.04 3.40
N ILE A 103 -8.72 -3.08 2.99
CA ILE A 103 -9.32 -4.17 2.22
C ILE A 103 -9.83 -3.58 0.90
N SER A 104 -9.43 -4.18 -0.24
CA SER A 104 -10.03 -3.84 -1.53
C SER A 104 -11.53 -4.02 -1.46
N THR A 105 -12.29 -2.97 -1.76
CA THR A 105 -13.76 -2.95 -1.70
C THR A 105 -14.39 -3.29 -0.33
N GLY A 106 -13.57 -3.28 0.75
CA GLY A 106 -14.03 -3.38 2.13
C GLY A 106 -13.85 -2.07 2.90
N GLY A 107 -12.86 -1.26 2.51
CA GLY A 107 -12.52 -0.03 3.22
C GLY A 107 -11.37 -0.20 4.21
N VAL A 108 -11.20 0.79 5.09
CA VAL A 108 -10.25 0.81 6.20
C VAL A 108 -10.93 0.37 7.48
N TYR A 109 -10.25 -0.46 8.26
CA TYR A 109 -10.68 -0.85 9.60
C TYR A 109 -9.55 -0.63 10.60
N ARG A 110 -9.91 -0.33 11.85
CA ARG A 110 -8.99 -0.20 12.98
C ARG A 110 -9.43 -1.08 14.13
N THR A 111 -8.49 -1.73 14.76
CA THR A 111 -8.62 -2.30 16.10
C THR A 111 -7.78 -1.47 17.08
N ASP A 112 -8.24 -1.38 18.32
CA ASP A 112 -7.51 -0.76 19.44
C ASP A 112 -7.28 -1.77 20.60
N ASP A 113 -7.64 -3.06 20.39
CA ASP A 113 -7.60 -4.15 21.38
C ASP A 113 -6.91 -5.43 20.85
N GLY A 114 -5.98 -5.27 19.91
CA GLY A 114 -5.16 -6.39 19.41
C GLY A 114 -5.87 -7.30 18.41
N GLY A 115 -7.06 -6.92 17.93
CA GLY A 115 -7.81 -7.64 16.91
C GLY A 115 -9.10 -8.30 17.38
N ASP A 116 -9.48 -8.11 18.65
CA ASP A 116 -10.72 -8.66 19.19
C ASP A 116 -11.95 -7.93 18.63
N ASN A 117 -11.88 -6.59 18.52
CA ASN A 117 -12.93 -5.78 17.93
C ASN A 117 -12.36 -4.86 16.84
N TRP A 118 -13.15 -4.66 15.78
CA TRP A 118 -12.78 -3.82 14.64
C TRP A 118 -13.84 -2.77 14.38
N GLN A 119 -13.38 -1.57 14.00
CA GLN A 119 -14.25 -0.45 13.67
C GLN A 119 -13.93 0.05 12.27
N PRO A 120 -14.93 0.29 11.40
CA PRO A 120 -14.71 0.94 10.11
C PRO A 120 -14.17 2.37 10.32
N ARG A 121 -13.28 2.79 9.43
CA ARG A 121 -12.62 4.10 9.46
C ARG A 121 -12.63 4.72 8.07
N ASN A 122 -13.83 5.07 7.59
CA ASN A 122 -14.03 5.51 6.21
C ASN A 122 -14.79 6.85 6.10
N GLN A 123 -15.00 7.56 7.22
CA GLN A 123 -15.74 8.84 7.21
C GLN A 123 -15.01 9.88 6.36
N GLY A 124 -15.63 10.32 5.26
CA GLY A 124 -15.08 11.27 4.30
C GLY A 124 -14.44 10.62 3.07
N VAL A 125 -14.28 9.28 3.04
CA VAL A 125 -13.77 8.57 1.86
C VAL A 125 -14.91 8.24 0.89
N ARG A 126 -14.79 8.71 -0.34
CA ARG A 126 -15.82 8.61 -1.37
C ARG A 126 -15.82 7.24 -2.07
N ALA A 127 -17.01 6.69 -2.28
CA ALA A 127 -17.28 5.55 -3.14
C ALA A 127 -18.13 6.02 -4.35
N GLN A 128 -17.47 6.52 -5.40
CA GLN A 128 -18.11 7.21 -6.53
C GLN A 128 -19.09 6.34 -7.34
N PHE A 129 -18.95 5.00 -7.29
CA PHE A 129 -19.84 4.06 -7.95
C PHE A 129 -21.25 4.02 -7.33
N LEU A 130 -21.42 4.57 -6.12
CA LEU A 130 -22.71 4.68 -5.46
C LEU A 130 -23.48 5.93 -5.92
N PRO A 131 -24.82 5.97 -5.78
CA PRO A 131 -25.61 7.16 -6.02
C PRO A 131 -25.11 8.38 -5.24
N PRO A 132 -25.29 9.61 -5.73
CA PRO A 132 -24.74 10.82 -5.12
C PRO A 132 -25.01 11.00 -3.63
N ASP A 133 -26.19 10.60 -3.17
CA ASP A 133 -26.65 10.66 -1.78
C ASP A 133 -26.07 9.54 -0.88
N GLN A 134 -25.40 8.55 -1.47
CA GLN A 134 -24.83 7.37 -0.77
C GLN A 134 -23.30 7.27 -0.94
N ARG A 135 -22.64 8.29 -1.48
CA ARG A 135 -21.21 8.23 -1.84
C ARG A 135 -20.24 8.15 -0.69
N PHE A 136 -20.68 8.29 0.54
CA PHE A 136 -19.84 8.20 1.74
C PHE A 136 -20.37 7.08 2.66
N PRO A 137 -20.32 5.83 2.21
CA PRO A 137 -20.81 4.71 3.01
C PRO A 137 -19.86 4.42 4.18
N GLU A 138 -20.35 3.73 5.20
CA GLU A 138 -19.57 3.31 6.35
C GLU A 138 -18.45 2.30 5.98
N TRP A 139 -18.70 1.45 4.97
CA TRP A 139 -17.74 0.47 4.43
C TRP A 139 -17.93 0.32 2.92
N GLY A 140 -17.02 -0.46 2.28
CA GLY A 140 -17.13 -0.79 0.86
C GLY A 140 -16.31 0.12 -0.06
N GLN A 141 -15.53 1.06 0.50
CA GLN A 141 -14.58 1.87 -0.28
C GLN A 141 -13.53 0.96 -0.92
N CYS A 142 -13.19 1.26 -2.17
CA CYS A 142 -12.13 0.56 -2.88
C CYS A 142 -10.77 1.18 -2.55
N VAL A 143 -10.24 0.83 -1.39
CA VAL A 143 -8.94 1.33 -0.94
C VAL A 143 -7.82 0.64 -1.70
N HIS A 144 -6.83 1.40 -2.16
CA HIS A 144 -5.67 0.89 -2.87
C HIS A 144 -4.43 0.81 -1.97
N LYS A 145 -4.20 1.80 -1.11
CA LYS A 145 -3.05 1.85 -0.20
C LYS A 145 -3.35 2.78 0.97
N ILE A 146 -2.83 2.45 2.16
CA ILE A 146 -2.66 3.39 3.27
C ILE A 146 -1.22 3.37 3.75
N VAL A 147 -0.71 4.52 4.15
CA VAL A 147 0.63 4.66 4.74
C VAL A 147 0.59 5.63 5.90
N SER A 148 1.47 5.41 6.90
CA SER A 148 1.72 6.36 7.99
C SER A 148 3.20 6.36 8.34
N HIS A 149 3.68 7.47 8.90
CA HIS A 149 5.04 7.55 9.42
C HIS A 149 5.09 7.15 10.89
N PRO A 150 6.08 6.32 11.32
CA PRO A 150 6.17 5.84 12.69
C PRO A 150 6.22 6.95 13.76
N ALA A 151 6.79 8.12 13.44
CA ALA A 151 6.83 9.25 14.37
C ALA A 151 5.49 10.02 14.46
N ASN A 152 4.53 9.76 13.58
CA ASN A 152 3.21 10.38 13.58
C ASN A 152 2.14 9.36 13.11
N PRO A 153 1.87 8.31 13.90
CA PRO A 153 0.97 7.23 13.48
C PRO A 153 -0.50 7.66 13.37
N GLN A 154 -0.88 8.81 13.96
CA GLN A 154 -2.22 9.38 13.82
C GLN A 154 -2.44 10.00 12.45
N ARG A 155 -1.36 10.41 11.75
CA ARG A 155 -1.44 10.88 10.37
C ARG A 155 -1.30 9.73 9.41
N ILE A 156 -2.36 9.50 8.67
CA ILE A 156 -2.45 8.42 7.68
C ILE A 156 -2.80 9.05 6.33
N PHE A 157 -2.10 8.63 5.28
CA PHE A 157 -2.48 8.93 3.90
C PHE A 157 -3.14 7.70 3.27
N LEU A 158 -4.12 7.96 2.41
CA LEU A 158 -4.90 6.91 1.76
C LEU A 158 -5.07 7.22 0.27
N GLN A 159 -4.66 6.28 -0.58
CA GLN A 159 -5.04 6.23 -1.98
C GLN A 159 -6.29 5.36 -2.10
N ASN A 160 -7.36 5.94 -2.55
CA ASN A 160 -8.60 5.25 -2.88
C ASN A 160 -8.75 5.10 -4.41
N HIS A 161 -9.75 4.37 -4.85
CA HIS A 161 -10.13 4.30 -6.25
C HIS A 161 -10.54 5.69 -6.79
N TRP A 162 -11.20 6.48 -5.95
CA TRP A 162 -11.55 7.88 -6.23
C TRP A 162 -11.10 8.75 -5.07
N GLY A 163 -9.99 9.43 -5.26
CA GLY A 163 -9.47 10.38 -4.31
C GLY A 163 -8.19 9.94 -3.61
N LEU A 164 -7.47 10.95 -3.19
CA LEU A 164 -6.30 10.89 -2.34
C LEU A 164 -6.64 11.60 -1.04
N TYR A 165 -6.50 10.92 0.08
CA TYR A 165 -7.00 11.43 1.35
C TYR A 165 -5.91 11.45 2.42
N ARG A 166 -6.13 12.33 3.42
CA ARG A 166 -5.34 12.38 4.64
C ARG A 166 -6.27 12.40 5.86
N SER A 167 -5.93 11.60 6.85
CA SER A 167 -6.43 11.66 8.21
C SER A 167 -5.36 12.23 9.13
N ASP A 168 -5.73 13.04 10.12
CA ASP A 168 -4.86 13.54 11.19
C ASP A 168 -5.30 13.03 12.58
N ASP A 169 -6.33 12.18 12.62
CA ASP A 169 -7.01 11.69 13.84
C ASP A 169 -7.06 10.14 13.93
N GLY A 170 -6.08 9.46 13.30
CA GLY A 170 -6.03 8.00 13.34
C GLY A 170 -7.14 7.32 12.55
N GLY A 171 -7.55 7.93 11.44
CA GLY A 171 -8.55 7.39 10.52
C GLY A 171 -9.99 7.69 10.92
N ASP A 172 -10.23 8.46 11.98
CA ASP A 172 -11.61 8.80 12.40
C ASP A 172 -12.30 9.69 11.36
N SER A 173 -11.55 10.57 10.69
CA SER A 173 -12.03 11.35 9.54
C SER A 173 -10.96 11.51 8.46
N TRP A 174 -11.40 11.72 7.21
CA TRP A 174 -10.54 11.86 6.05
C TRP A 174 -10.87 13.12 5.25
N ASN A 175 -9.82 13.83 4.85
CA ASN A 175 -9.89 15.03 4.02
C ASN A 175 -9.26 14.74 2.65
N ASP A 176 -9.91 15.18 1.58
CA ASP A 176 -9.36 15.09 0.22
C ASP A 176 -8.12 16.00 0.11
N VAL A 177 -7.03 15.45 -0.42
CA VAL A 177 -5.75 16.14 -0.62
C VAL A 177 -5.23 15.95 -2.06
N ALA A 178 -6.10 15.65 -3.01
CA ALA A 178 -5.74 15.41 -4.41
C ALA A 178 -5.48 16.69 -5.22
N ASN A 179 -5.59 17.87 -4.60
CA ASN A 179 -5.38 19.13 -5.31
C ASN A 179 -3.93 19.25 -5.82
N GLY A 180 -3.77 19.46 -7.13
CA GLY A 180 -2.44 19.62 -7.78
C GLY A 180 -1.87 18.35 -8.41
N VAL A 181 -2.56 17.19 -8.32
CA VAL A 181 -2.20 15.99 -9.08
C VAL A 181 -3.03 15.87 -10.36
N PRO A 182 -2.51 15.22 -11.43
CA PRO A 182 -3.20 15.13 -12.72
C PRO A 182 -4.39 14.17 -12.68
N SER A 183 -4.39 13.25 -11.75
CA SER A 183 -5.45 12.26 -11.50
C SER A 183 -5.44 11.87 -10.03
N ASP A 184 -6.60 11.63 -9.46
CA ASP A 184 -6.77 11.12 -8.10
C ASP A 184 -6.80 9.59 -8.02
N PHE A 185 -6.55 8.91 -9.15
CA PHE A 185 -6.45 7.46 -9.25
C PHE A 185 -4.98 7.01 -9.25
N GLY A 186 -4.66 5.96 -8.50
CA GLY A 186 -3.34 5.36 -8.44
C GLY A 186 -3.29 4.18 -7.48
N PHE A 187 -2.13 3.53 -7.38
CA PHE A 187 -1.90 2.41 -6.47
C PHE A 187 -0.72 2.61 -5.55
N ALA A 188 0.39 3.14 -6.09
CA ALA A 188 1.64 3.29 -5.36
C ALA A 188 1.59 4.50 -4.44
N MET A 189 1.98 4.31 -3.20
CA MET A 189 2.13 5.36 -2.21
C MET A 189 3.21 4.93 -1.21
N GLU A 190 4.11 5.85 -0.85
CA GLU A 190 5.17 5.59 0.12
C GLU A 190 5.43 6.85 0.94
N VAL A 191 5.71 6.70 2.24
CA VAL A 191 6.12 7.78 3.12
C VAL A 191 7.64 7.77 3.29
N ASP A 192 8.26 8.95 3.30
CA ASP A 192 9.69 9.09 3.59
C ASP A 192 9.96 8.65 5.04
N PRO A 193 10.76 7.61 5.28
CA PRO A 193 11.04 7.15 6.64
C PRO A 193 11.86 8.14 7.48
N ASN A 194 12.42 9.20 6.87
CA ASN A 194 13.19 10.24 7.53
C ASN A 194 12.42 11.54 7.73
N ASP A 195 11.27 11.73 7.04
CA ASP A 195 10.43 12.93 7.15
C ASP A 195 8.94 12.60 6.99
N ALA A 196 8.17 12.68 8.05
CA ALA A 196 6.74 12.38 8.08
C ALA A 196 5.87 13.27 7.18
N LYS A 197 6.39 14.38 6.67
CA LYS A 197 5.68 15.30 5.77
C LYS A 197 5.81 14.90 4.31
N ASN A 198 6.82 14.09 4.00
CA ASN A 198 7.12 13.69 2.63
C ASN A 198 6.38 12.40 2.29
N VAL A 199 5.47 12.48 1.32
CA VAL A 199 4.77 11.31 0.77
C VAL A 199 4.91 11.33 -0.75
N TYR A 200 5.12 10.16 -1.31
CA TYR A 200 5.30 9.94 -2.76
C TYR A 200 4.16 9.12 -3.31
N ILE A 201 3.66 9.49 -4.48
CA ILE A 201 2.63 8.76 -5.22
C ILE A 201 2.99 8.70 -6.71
N VAL A 202 2.38 7.73 -7.41
CA VAL A 202 2.40 7.66 -8.88
C VAL A 202 0.96 7.63 -9.38
N PRO A 203 0.39 8.79 -9.76
CA PRO A 203 -0.94 8.84 -10.36
C PRO A 203 -1.00 8.08 -11.69
N LEU A 204 -2.14 7.46 -11.94
CA LEU A 204 -2.49 6.82 -13.22
C LEU A 204 -3.69 7.55 -13.82
N GLU A 205 -3.88 7.43 -15.14
CA GLU A 205 -4.91 8.15 -15.88
C GLU A 205 -6.31 7.92 -15.31
N SER A 206 -6.70 6.65 -15.20
CA SER A 206 -7.99 6.22 -14.64
C SER A 206 -8.00 4.72 -14.32
N ASP A 207 -9.11 4.21 -13.84
CA ASP A 207 -9.35 2.78 -13.63
C ASP A 207 -9.48 1.98 -14.94
N GLU A 208 -9.90 2.64 -16.03
CA GLU A 208 -9.95 2.06 -17.38
C GLU A 208 -8.57 2.08 -18.02
N PHE A 209 -7.85 3.20 -17.92
CA PHE A 209 -6.53 3.42 -18.49
C PHE A 209 -5.46 3.48 -17.40
N ARG A 210 -5.06 2.32 -16.91
CA ARG A 210 -4.11 2.19 -15.79
C ARG A 210 -2.67 2.43 -16.22
N CYS A 211 -2.41 3.57 -16.83
CA CYS A 211 -1.09 4.03 -17.23
C CYS A 211 -0.86 5.47 -16.78
N THR A 212 0.38 5.91 -16.87
CA THR A 212 0.76 7.28 -16.51
C THR A 212 0.05 8.33 -17.37
N PRO A 213 -0.50 9.39 -16.77
CA PRO A 213 -1.19 10.45 -17.49
C PRO A 213 -0.31 11.09 -18.58
N GLU A 214 -0.90 11.39 -19.74
CA GLU A 214 -0.24 12.00 -20.90
C GLU A 214 0.93 11.17 -21.48
N GLY A 215 1.09 9.90 -21.09
CA GLY A 215 2.27 9.10 -21.44
C GLY A 215 3.58 9.64 -20.87
N LYS A 216 3.54 10.35 -19.73
CA LYS A 216 4.68 10.92 -19.04
C LYS A 216 4.87 10.27 -17.68
N MET A 217 6.06 9.72 -17.42
CA MET A 217 6.38 9.15 -16.12
C MET A 217 6.68 10.26 -15.13
N ARG A 218 5.86 10.37 -14.09
CA ARG A 218 6.02 11.35 -13.01
C ARG A 218 5.78 10.67 -11.68
N VAL A 219 6.65 10.94 -10.72
CA VAL A 219 6.38 10.72 -9.30
C VAL A 219 5.92 12.05 -8.72
N TYR A 220 4.91 12.07 -7.89
CA TYR A 220 4.50 13.27 -7.17
C TYR A 220 4.91 13.16 -5.73
N ARG A 221 5.46 14.26 -5.19
CA ARG A 221 5.88 14.41 -3.80
C ARG A 221 5.11 15.54 -3.14
N THR A 222 4.61 15.31 -1.94
CA THR A 222 4.26 16.40 -1.00
C THR A 222 5.36 16.54 0.03
N GLN A 223 5.60 17.78 0.49
CA GLN A 223 6.52 18.12 1.59
C GLN A 223 5.80 18.95 2.67
N ASP A 224 4.49 19.10 2.53
CA ASP A 224 3.64 19.93 3.38
C ASP A 224 2.36 19.21 3.83
N ASP A 225 2.49 17.90 4.04
CA ASP A 225 1.39 17.06 4.51
C ASP A 225 0.22 16.95 3.50
N GLY A 226 0.50 17.00 2.20
CA GLY A 226 -0.52 16.86 1.16
C GLY A 226 -1.27 18.15 0.80
N LYS A 227 -0.81 19.32 1.26
CA LYS A 227 -1.41 20.61 0.88
C LYS A 227 -1.05 21.00 -0.56
N SER A 228 0.13 20.58 -1.01
CA SER A 228 0.58 20.72 -2.39
C SER A 228 1.36 19.48 -2.85
N TRP A 229 1.43 19.29 -4.17
CA TRP A 229 2.12 18.18 -4.81
C TRP A 229 3.03 18.69 -5.93
N GLU A 230 4.29 18.28 -5.87
CA GLU A 230 5.32 18.58 -6.85
C GLU A 230 5.54 17.39 -7.78
N ALA A 231 5.58 17.64 -9.09
CA ALA A 231 5.90 16.63 -10.09
C ALA A 231 7.42 16.44 -10.23
N LEU A 232 7.92 15.27 -9.89
CA LEU A 232 9.32 14.88 -10.01
C LEU A 232 9.53 14.15 -11.34
N THR A 233 10.24 14.77 -12.27
CA THR A 233 10.36 14.28 -13.66
C THR A 233 11.80 14.09 -14.13
N ASN A 234 12.77 14.71 -13.45
CA ASN A 234 14.16 14.75 -13.87
C ASN A 234 14.77 13.33 -13.94
N GLY A 235 15.11 12.88 -15.16
CA GLY A 235 15.64 11.54 -15.41
C GLY A 235 14.56 10.47 -15.65
N LEU A 236 13.26 10.82 -15.58
CA LEU A 236 12.15 9.93 -15.97
C LEU A 236 11.71 10.18 -17.42
N PRO A 237 11.30 9.16 -18.18
CA PRO A 237 10.84 9.32 -19.55
C PRO A 237 9.55 10.16 -19.61
N GLN A 238 9.57 11.20 -20.47
CA GLN A 238 8.50 12.18 -20.61
C GLN A 238 7.71 12.04 -21.91
N GLU A 239 7.96 10.98 -22.69
CA GLU A 239 7.26 10.67 -23.92
C GLU A 239 7.04 9.17 -24.02
N ASN A 240 5.87 8.77 -24.48
CA ASN A 240 5.48 7.36 -24.72
C ASN A 240 5.73 6.44 -23.51
N ALA A 241 5.66 6.98 -22.32
CA ALA A 241 5.89 6.26 -21.07
C ALA A 241 4.56 5.77 -20.49
N LEU A 242 3.90 4.83 -21.17
CA LEU A 242 2.65 4.22 -20.73
C LEU A 242 2.95 3.13 -19.71
N GLU A 243 3.20 3.55 -18.46
CA GLU A 243 3.66 2.70 -17.38
C GLU A 243 2.59 2.56 -16.28
N THR A 244 2.61 1.42 -15.60
CA THR A 244 1.80 1.18 -14.38
C THR A 244 2.71 0.86 -13.23
N VAL A 245 2.63 1.60 -12.13
CA VAL A 245 3.25 1.24 -10.85
C VAL A 245 2.18 0.68 -9.93
N LEU A 246 2.38 -0.57 -9.49
CA LEU A 246 1.43 -1.25 -8.63
C LEU A 246 1.59 -0.83 -7.16
N ARG A 247 0.62 -1.19 -6.32
CA ARG A 247 0.54 -0.86 -4.87
C ARG A 247 1.86 -1.04 -4.12
N ASP A 248 2.54 -2.15 -4.33
CA ASP A 248 3.79 -2.50 -3.67
C ASP A 248 5.02 -2.30 -4.56
N GLY A 249 4.81 -1.68 -5.73
CA GLY A 249 5.86 -1.37 -6.70
C GLY A 249 6.73 -0.17 -6.34
N MET A 250 6.57 0.45 -5.17
CA MET A 250 7.39 1.56 -4.69
C MET A 250 7.89 1.28 -3.28
N SER A 251 9.10 1.75 -2.95
CA SER A 251 9.70 1.65 -1.62
C SER A 251 10.72 2.77 -1.40
N ALA A 252 10.85 3.21 -0.14
CA ALA A 252 11.88 4.13 0.31
C ALA A 252 12.91 3.42 1.20
N ASP A 253 14.18 3.85 1.18
CA ASP A 253 15.19 3.40 2.14
C ASP A 253 15.33 4.37 3.32
N HIS A 254 16.17 4.01 4.31
CA HIS A 254 16.43 4.82 5.49
C HIS A 254 17.73 5.65 5.39
N LEU A 255 18.32 5.76 4.21
CA LEU A 255 19.52 6.56 4.00
C LEU A 255 19.20 8.06 4.04
N LYS A 256 20.22 8.90 4.16
CA LYS A 256 20.12 10.36 4.12
C LYS A 256 21.10 10.90 3.08
N PRO A 257 20.60 11.50 1.97
CA PRO A 257 19.17 11.65 1.59
C PRO A 257 18.47 10.31 1.35
N THR A 258 17.12 10.30 1.53
CA THR A 258 16.30 9.13 1.31
C THR A 258 16.37 8.66 -0.14
N GLY A 259 16.64 7.37 -0.34
CA GLY A 259 16.50 6.73 -1.64
C GLY A 259 15.05 6.29 -1.88
N ILE A 260 14.53 6.59 -3.07
CA ILE A 260 13.19 6.19 -3.50
C ILE A 260 13.33 5.29 -4.73
N TYR A 261 12.62 4.17 -4.72
CA TYR A 261 12.71 3.18 -5.79
C TYR A 261 11.31 2.76 -6.23
N PHE A 262 11.11 2.60 -7.54
CA PHE A 262 9.86 2.03 -8.04
C PHE A 262 10.07 1.18 -9.28
N GLY A 263 9.22 0.17 -9.42
CA GLY A 263 9.19 -0.70 -10.58
C GLY A 263 7.85 -0.68 -11.28
N THR A 264 7.86 -0.89 -12.61
CA THR A 264 6.67 -0.85 -13.45
C THR A 264 6.25 -2.24 -13.93
N ARG A 265 5.00 -2.38 -14.33
CA ARG A 265 4.51 -3.62 -14.94
C ARG A 265 5.19 -3.98 -16.27
N ASN A 266 5.83 -3.00 -16.92
CA ASN A 266 6.60 -3.23 -18.13
C ASN A 266 8.06 -3.65 -17.86
N GLY A 267 8.40 -3.93 -16.59
CA GLY A 267 9.70 -4.47 -16.18
C GLY A 267 10.81 -3.42 -16.08
N LYS A 268 10.48 -2.15 -15.95
CA LYS A 268 11.44 -1.09 -15.69
C LYS A 268 11.58 -0.85 -14.18
N LEU A 269 12.79 -0.62 -13.72
CA LEU A 269 13.11 -0.25 -12.34
C LEU A 269 13.87 1.06 -12.34
N PHE A 270 13.40 2.03 -11.57
CA PHE A 270 14.00 3.35 -11.38
C PHE A 270 14.37 3.56 -9.92
N GLY A 271 15.42 4.36 -9.69
CA GLY A 271 15.84 4.78 -8.37
C GLY A 271 16.27 6.24 -8.35
N SER A 272 15.99 6.88 -7.23
CA SER A 272 16.49 8.21 -6.86
C SER A 272 17.32 8.07 -5.59
N ARG A 273 18.45 8.79 -5.50
CA ARG A 273 19.30 8.83 -4.30
C ARG A 273 19.17 10.13 -3.51
N ASN A 274 18.26 11.00 -3.90
CA ASN A 274 18.11 12.37 -3.38
C ASN A 274 16.63 12.75 -3.18
N GLY A 275 15.84 11.84 -2.63
CA GLY A 275 14.43 12.12 -2.30
C GLY A 275 13.53 12.37 -3.51
N GLY A 276 13.92 11.90 -4.70
CA GLY A 276 13.12 12.07 -5.93
C GLY A 276 13.53 13.25 -6.80
N ASP A 277 14.50 14.09 -6.40
CA ASP A 277 14.92 15.27 -7.19
C ASP A 277 15.54 14.89 -8.54
N SER A 278 16.13 13.69 -8.62
CA SER A 278 16.59 13.10 -9.89
C SER A 278 16.47 11.58 -9.85
N TRP A 279 16.22 11.00 -11.02
CA TRP A 279 16.00 9.57 -11.20
C TRP A 279 16.98 8.97 -12.21
N SER A 280 17.31 7.71 -11.98
CA SER A 280 18.10 6.91 -12.91
C SER A 280 17.43 5.57 -13.16
N PRO A 281 17.43 5.05 -14.39
CA PRO A 281 17.04 3.69 -14.63
C PRO A 281 18.06 2.72 -14.02
N ILE A 282 17.58 1.76 -13.23
CA ILE A 282 18.42 0.70 -12.64
C ILE A 282 18.41 -0.50 -13.58
N MET A 283 17.24 -0.86 -14.09
CA MET A 283 17.04 -1.98 -15.00
C MET A 283 15.79 -1.77 -15.86
N GLY A 284 15.82 -2.26 -17.11
CA GLY A 284 14.75 -2.02 -18.11
C GLY A 284 14.12 -3.27 -18.72
N SER A 285 14.51 -4.47 -18.27
CA SER A 285 14.11 -5.74 -18.91
C SER A 285 13.74 -6.84 -17.90
N LEU A 286 13.16 -6.45 -16.76
CA LEU A 286 12.62 -7.39 -15.79
C LEU A 286 11.26 -7.95 -16.27
N PRO A 287 10.81 -9.09 -15.75
CA PRO A 287 9.38 -9.41 -15.74
C PRO A 287 8.57 -8.28 -15.08
N PRO A 288 7.23 -8.27 -15.23
CA PRO A 288 6.39 -7.28 -14.56
C PRO A 288 6.74 -7.13 -13.08
N VAL A 289 7.14 -5.92 -12.65
CA VAL A 289 7.50 -5.66 -11.27
C VAL A 289 6.22 -5.48 -10.46
N VAL A 290 5.99 -6.35 -9.50
CA VAL A 290 4.80 -6.34 -8.64
C VAL A 290 5.10 -5.83 -7.23
N CYS A 291 6.37 -5.89 -6.82
CA CYS A 291 6.83 -5.45 -5.50
C CYS A 291 8.27 -4.95 -5.58
N VAL A 292 8.55 -3.85 -4.89
CA VAL A 292 9.89 -3.32 -4.62
C VAL A 292 10.06 -3.23 -3.11
N LYS A 293 11.18 -3.72 -2.59
CA LYS A 293 11.56 -3.58 -1.18
C LYS A 293 13.03 -3.19 -1.10
N THR A 294 13.32 -2.28 -0.19
CA THR A 294 14.66 -1.79 0.09
C THR A 294 15.20 -2.40 1.36
N ALA A 295 16.49 -2.65 1.38
CA ALA A 295 17.24 -3.01 2.57
C ALA A 295 18.61 -2.31 2.50
N VAL A 296 19.10 -1.83 3.64
CA VAL A 296 20.46 -1.29 3.77
C VAL A 296 21.34 -2.44 4.23
N ALA A 297 22.31 -2.81 3.38
CA ALA A 297 23.33 -3.76 3.79
C ALA A 297 24.24 -3.10 4.84
N GLN A 298 24.50 -3.81 5.95
CA GLN A 298 25.43 -3.40 7.00
C GLN A 298 26.84 -3.86 6.66
#